data_c1955f12027ab97a46d1d7c98a613aca
#
_entry.id   c1955f12027ab97a46d1d7c98a613aca
#
_cell.length_a   1.000
_cell.length_b   1.000
_cell.length_c   1.000
_cell.angle_alpha   90.00
_cell.angle_beta   90.00
_cell.angle_gamma   90.00
#
_symmetry.space_group_name_H-M   'P 1'
#
loop_
_entity.id
_entity.type
_entity.pdbx_description
1 polymer ?
#
loop_
_entity_poly.entity_id
_entity_poly.type
_entity_poly.pdbx_seq_one_letter_code
_entity_poly.pdbx_strand_id
1 'polypeptide(L)'
;MMRLRLRYLILLLSVAILTTYFIVFLPPSKPTNKALRLKVTHEDKSLTLKTKDNPLQIEWQYFDERSYIIKTVVNPGENPYSRNKFNQDASDNVPSNRDIPDTRHDECASKTWKKDLPSTSVIITFHNEARSALLRTIVSVLNRSPEHLIKEIILVDDFSDDPTDASELANIQKVVVLRNNKREGLVRSRVRGADAAKGKILTFLDSHCECNVNWLEPLLERIVEDPTRVVCPVIDVINMDDFKYFGASADLRGGFEWNLVFKWEFLSFRERRQRASDPTRAIKTPMIAGGLFSIDKEYFEKMGKYDEMMDIWGGENLEISFRIWQCGGSLEIIPCSRVGHVFRKQHPYSFPGGSGNVFARNTKRAAEVWMDEYKNYYYAAVPVAKNVPIGNIQDRLLLRQKLNCKPFKWFLENVYPELKVPNQVDSPHGSISQGVMCVDTLGHLIGENVGLYTCHGGGGNQEWSYTKDHQIQHDHMCLTLPKPKPGLSVTLRTCKGYNNQKWLLISNNRTIKHLIYNLCLDSKSYKTKGLIVNICDNVHSQRWSFSGLLET
;
A
#
# COMPACT_ATOMS: atom_id res chain seq x y z
N MET A 1 -24.24 -20.93 -44.45
CA MET A 1 -23.50 -20.64 -43.21
C MET A 1 -22.17 -21.42 -43.07
N MET A 2 -22.06 -22.66 -43.51
CA MET A 2 -20.85 -23.48 -43.35
C MET A 2 -19.64 -23.01 -44.22
N ARG A 3 -19.88 -22.48 -45.42
CA ARG A 3 -18.83 -21.97 -46.32
C ARG A 3 -18.17 -20.65 -45.84
N LEU A 4 -18.90 -19.84 -45.06
CA LEU A 4 -18.36 -18.58 -44.50
C LEU A 4 -17.42 -18.86 -43.32
N ARG A 5 -17.78 -19.83 -42.46
CA ARG A 5 -16.92 -20.24 -41.31
C ARG A 5 -15.61 -20.87 -41.72
N LEU A 6 -15.63 -21.64 -42.83
CA LEU A 6 -14.40 -22.26 -43.35
C LEU A 6 -13.42 -21.21 -43.93
N ARG A 7 -13.93 -20.14 -44.55
CA ARG A 7 -13.07 -19.04 -45.07
C ARG A 7 -12.45 -18.23 -43.92
N TYR A 8 -13.16 -18.00 -42.83
CA TYR A 8 -12.61 -17.35 -41.63
C TYR A 8 -11.55 -18.21 -40.91
N LEU A 9 -11.75 -19.52 -40.88
CA LEU A 9 -10.78 -20.44 -40.27
C LEU A 9 -9.48 -20.50 -41.10
N ILE A 10 -9.59 -20.48 -42.43
CA ILE A 10 -8.41 -20.46 -43.34
C ILE A 10 -7.68 -19.11 -43.22
N LEU A 11 -8.39 -17.99 -43.06
CA LEU A 11 -7.76 -16.67 -42.88
C LEU A 11 -7.02 -16.57 -41.54
N LEU A 12 -7.58 -17.11 -40.46
CA LEU A 12 -6.95 -17.14 -39.14
C LEU A 12 -5.71 -18.05 -39.11
N LEU A 13 -5.76 -19.21 -39.81
CA LEU A 13 -4.61 -20.09 -39.95
C LEU A 13 -3.51 -19.48 -40.80
N SER A 14 -3.83 -18.75 -41.90
CA SER A 14 -2.82 -18.07 -42.72
C SER A 14 -2.14 -16.91 -42.00
N VAL A 15 -2.88 -16.14 -41.14
CA VAL A 15 -2.31 -15.09 -40.30
C VAL A 15 -1.39 -15.69 -39.21
N ALA A 16 -1.80 -16.79 -38.58
CA ALA A 16 -0.98 -17.49 -37.61
C ALA A 16 0.33 -18.09 -38.21
N ILE A 17 0.26 -18.60 -39.42
CA ILE A 17 1.44 -19.13 -40.15
C ILE A 17 2.38 -17.99 -40.58
N LEU A 18 1.84 -16.84 -41.02
CA LEU A 18 2.65 -15.67 -41.36
C LEU A 18 3.34 -15.07 -40.11
N THR A 19 2.66 -15.00 -38.97
CA THR A 19 3.28 -14.50 -37.73
C THR A 19 4.35 -15.43 -37.20
N THR A 20 4.16 -16.76 -37.28
CA THR A 20 5.20 -17.74 -36.90
C THR A 20 6.39 -17.73 -37.88
N TYR A 21 6.17 -17.51 -39.17
CA TYR A 21 7.24 -17.38 -40.15
C TYR A 21 8.10 -16.14 -39.89
N PHE A 22 7.48 -15.00 -39.55
CA PHE A 22 8.21 -13.76 -39.16
C PHE A 22 9.01 -13.90 -37.89
N ILE A 23 8.54 -14.72 -36.89
CA ILE A 23 9.23 -14.92 -35.61
C ILE A 23 10.41 -15.91 -35.75
N VAL A 24 10.30 -16.91 -36.64
CA VAL A 24 11.29 -18.01 -36.75
C VAL A 24 12.39 -17.72 -37.77
N PHE A 25 12.15 -16.87 -38.78
CA PHE A 25 13.08 -16.66 -39.90
C PHE A 25 13.73 -15.27 -39.99
N LEU A 26 13.50 -14.38 -39.01
CA LEU A 26 14.34 -13.19 -38.89
C LEU A 26 15.65 -13.58 -38.21
N PRO A 27 16.80 -13.37 -38.86
CA PRO A 27 18.08 -13.60 -38.22
C PRO A 27 18.18 -12.68 -37.00
N PRO A 28 18.76 -13.14 -35.89
CA PRO A 28 18.93 -12.30 -34.72
C PRO A 28 19.73 -11.07 -35.11
N SER A 29 19.16 -9.89 -34.96
CA SER A 29 19.86 -8.62 -35.13
C SER A 29 21.05 -8.62 -34.19
N LYS A 30 22.26 -8.69 -34.74
CA LYS A 30 23.49 -8.49 -33.97
C LYS A 30 23.37 -7.15 -33.23
N PRO A 31 23.64 -7.08 -31.95
CA PRO A 31 23.72 -5.80 -31.25
C PRO A 31 24.88 -5.03 -31.90
N THR A 32 24.55 -3.97 -32.61
CA THR A 32 25.53 -2.99 -33.05
C THR A 32 25.95 -2.21 -31.82
N ASN A 33 26.99 -2.70 -31.15
CA ASN A 33 27.79 -1.91 -30.23
C ASN A 33 28.48 -0.79 -30.99
N LYS A 34 27.76 0.24 -31.37
CA LYS A 34 28.36 1.56 -31.55
C LYS A 34 28.50 2.19 -30.17
N ALA A 35 29.54 1.76 -29.48
CA ALA A 35 30.11 2.59 -28.43
C ALA A 35 30.51 3.92 -29.09
N LEU A 36 29.71 4.95 -28.91
CA LEU A 36 30.15 6.32 -29.13
C LEU A 36 31.26 6.57 -28.12
N ARG A 37 32.50 6.37 -28.50
CA ARG A 37 33.67 6.90 -27.82
C ARG A 37 33.59 8.44 -27.95
N LEU A 38 32.87 9.08 -27.01
CA LEU A 38 33.14 10.46 -26.72
C LEU A 38 34.56 10.51 -26.16
N LYS A 39 35.48 11.08 -26.97
CA LYS A 39 36.76 11.56 -26.47
C LYS A 39 36.44 12.65 -25.44
N VAL A 40 36.39 12.28 -24.17
CA VAL A 40 36.48 13.24 -23.08
C VAL A 40 37.95 13.66 -23.04
N THR A 41 38.23 14.81 -23.62
CA THR A 41 39.45 15.53 -23.32
C THR A 41 39.31 15.96 -21.85
N HIS A 42 40.15 15.38 -21.00
CA HIS A 42 40.35 15.86 -19.62
C HIS A 42 40.88 17.30 -19.69
N GLU A 43 39.99 18.26 -19.64
CA GLU A 43 40.30 19.55 -19.06
C GLU A 43 39.82 19.53 -17.61
N ASP A 44 40.81 19.48 -16.75
CA ASP A 44 40.70 19.65 -15.30
C ASP A 44 40.14 21.06 -15.02
N LYS A 45 38.83 21.17 -14.89
CA LYS A 45 38.16 22.33 -14.30
C LYS A 45 37.30 21.83 -13.16
N SER A 46 37.91 21.77 -11.98
CA SER A 46 37.17 21.73 -10.72
C SER A 46 36.41 23.06 -10.54
N LEU A 47 35.34 23.25 -11.29
CA LEU A 47 34.35 24.29 -11.02
C LEU A 47 33.40 23.75 -9.93
N THR A 48 33.79 23.88 -8.68
CA THR A 48 32.87 23.86 -7.55
C THR A 48 31.97 25.08 -7.68
N LEU A 49 30.84 24.94 -8.37
CA LEU A 49 29.76 25.91 -8.35
C LEU A 49 29.14 25.90 -6.94
N LYS A 50 29.54 26.87 -6.13
CA LYS A 50 29.04 27.08 -4.78
C LYS A 50 27.59 27.50 -4.87
N THR A 51 26.67 26.78 -4.21
CA THR A 51 25.26 27.19 -4.11
C THR A 51 25.15 28.42 -3.21
N LYS A 52 24.17 29.29 -3.47
CA LYS A 52 23.94 30.52 -2.70
C LYS A 52 23.72 30.29 -1.20
N ASP A 53 23.15 29.14 -0.84
CA ASP A 53 22.68 28.85 0.53
C ASP A 53 23.68 28.03 1.35
N ASN A 54 24.54 27.22 0.72
CA ASN A 54 25.61 26.48 1.38
C ASN A 54 26.81 26.30 0.42
N PRO A 55 27.94 26.96 0.68
CA PRO A 55 29.10 26.96 -0.24
C PRO A 55 29.79 25.60 -0.39
N LEU A 56 29.40 24.60 0.39
CA LEU A 56 29.96 23.23 0.35
C LEU A 56 29.08 22.25 -0.43
N GLN A 57 27.84 22.65 -0.80
CA GLN A 57 26.94 21.79 -1.55
C GLN A 57 27.07 22.01 -3.06
N ILE A 58 26.83 20.93 -3.81
CA ILE A 58 26.86 20.89 -5.28
C ILE A 58 25.45 20.68 -5.83
N GLU A 59 25.19 21.12 -7.04
CA GLU A 59 23.97 20.75 -7.74
C GLU A 59 23.97 19.23 -8.00
N TRP A 60 22.78 18.61 -7.98
CA TRP A 60 22.64 17.15 -8.09
C TRP A 60 23.27 16.60 -9.39
N GLN A 61 23.32 17.37 -10.47
CA GLN A 61 23.92 16.98 -11.75
C GLN A 61 25.45 16.73 -11.67
N TYR A 62 26.10 17.30 -10.66
CA TYR A 62 27.53 17.14 -10.42
C TYR A 62 27.85 16.11 -9.33
N PHE A 63 26.83 15.50 -8.73
CA PHE A 63 27.03 14.44 -7.75
C PHE A 63 27.51 13.15 -8.44
N ASP A 64 28.57 12.53 -7.91
CA ASP A 64 29.12 11.29 -8.46
C ASP A 64 28.24 10.08 -8.07
N GLU A 65 27.14 9.93 -8.82
CA GLU A 65 26.17 8.85 -8.66
C GLU A 65 26.83 7.48 -8.71
N ARG A 66 27.75 7.28 -9.64
CA ARG A 66 28.41 5.98 -9.84
C ARG A 66 29.25 5.58 -8.64
N SER A 67 30.09 6.50 -8.13
CA SER A 67 30.91 6.24 -6.94
C SER A 67 30.09 6.03 -5.67
N TYR A 68 28.89 6.65 -5.60
CA TYR A 68 27.97 6.46 -4.49
C TYR A 68 27.30 5.08 -4.52
N ILE A 69 26.75 4.66 -5.68
CA ILE A 69 26.00 3.41 -5.81
C ILE A 69 26.92 2.18 -5.75
N ILE A 70 28.10 2.23 -6.37
CA ILE A 70 28.99 1.07 -6.49
C ILE A 70 29.40 0.46 -5.15
N LYS A 71 29.33 1.22 -4.06
CA LYS A 71 29.69 0.78 -2.71
C LYS A 71 28.78 -0.32 -2.14
N THR A 72 27.56 -0.45 -2.68
CA THR A 72 26.53 -1.39 -2.18
C THR A 72 25.95 -2.29 -3.26
N VAL A 73 26.57 -2.39 -4.43
CA VAL A 73 26.11 -3.26 -5.52
C VAL A 73 25.97 -4.72 -5.08
N VAL A 74 25.07 -5.41 -5.74
CA VAL A 74 24.87 -6.86 -5.56
C VAL A 74 26.08 -7.62 -6.09
N ASN A 75 26.66 -8.49 -5.27
CA ASN A 75 27.81 -9.28 -5.69
C ASN A 75 27.40 -10.39 -6.68
N PRO A 76 28.30 -10.82 -7.58
CA PRO A 76 28.04 -11.95 -8.45
C PRO A 76 27.60 -13.19 -7.68
N GLY A 77 26.42 -13.74 -7.99
CA GLY A 77 25.85 -14.92 -7.32
C GLY A 77 25.00 -14.61 -6.08
N GLU A 78 24.96 -13.36 -5.63
CA GLU A 78 24.02 -12.93 -4.57
C GLU A 78 22.60 -12.74 -5.14
N ASN A 79 21.60 -13.08 -4.33
CA ASN A 79 20.21 -12.83 -4.73
C ASN A 79 19.90 -11.33 -4.65
N PRO A 80 19.56 -10.65 -5.77
CA PRO A 80 19.32 -9.20 -5.80
C PRO A 80 18.12 -8.74 -4.96
N TYR A 81 17.24 -9.66 -4.54
CA TYR A 81 16.08 -9.37 -3.69
C TYR A 81 16.37 -9.50 -2.19
N SER A 82 17.55 -10.01 -1.80
CA SER A 82 17.83 -10.37 -0.40
C SER A 82 17.74 -9.17 0.55
N ARG A 83 18.36 -8.06 0.20
CA ARG A 83 18.48 -6.86 1.03
C ARG A 83 17.19 -6.04 1.03
N ASN A 84 16.75 -5.58 -0.14
CA ASN A 84 15.71 -4.56 -0.29
C ASN A 84 14.33 -5.11 -0.65
N LYS A 85 14.18 -6.43 -0.84
CA LYS A 85 12.95 -7.10 -1.28
C LYS A 85 12.40 -6.61 -2.63
N PHE A 86 13.25 -5.95 -3.40
CA PHE A 86 13.12 -5.67 -4.83
C PHE A 86 14.44 -5.99 -5.53
N ASN A 87 14.45 -6.06 -6.84
CA ASN A 87 15.64 -6.31 -7.64
C ASN A 87 16.60 -5.12 -7.57
N GLN A 88 17.55 -5.15 -6.64
CA GLN A 88 18.52 -4.07 -6.44
C GLN A 88 19.41 -3.91 -7.66
N ASP A 89 19.81 -5.00 -8.32
CA ASP A 89 20.64 -4.92 -9.53
C ASP A 89 19.92 -4.16 -10.66
N ALA A 90 18.62 -4.42 -10.87
CA ALA A 90 17.81 -3.63 -11.77
C ALA A 90 17.74 -2.15 -11.36
N SER A 91 17.61 -1.87 -10.06
CA SER A 91 17.61 -0.49 -9.53
C SER A 91 18.93 0.23 -9.78
N ASP A 92 20.05 -0.44 -9.53
CA ASP A 92 21.40 0.13 -9.64
C ASP A 92 21.79 0.44 -11.10
N ASN A 93 21.17 -0.25 -12.07
CA ASN A 93 21.37 -0.03 -13.50
C ASN A 93 20.44 1.06 -14.11
N VAL A 94 19.53 1.63 -13.33
CA VAL A 94 18.64 2.72 -13.77
C VAL A 94 19.19 4.06 -13.31
N PRO A 95 19.47 5.02 -14.22
CA PRO A 95 19.96 6.36 -13.85
C PRO A 95 19.04 7.09 -12.89
N SER A 96 19.61 7.87 -11.97
CA SER A 96 18.82 8.60 -10.96
C SER A 96 17.91 9.67 -11.59
N ASN A 97 18.28 10.20 -12.75
CA ASN A 97 17.56 11.24 -13.49
C ASN A 97 16.83 10.70 -14.73
N ARG A 98 16.52 9.39 -14.77
CA ARG A 98 15.87 8.79 -15.94
C ARG A 98 14.58 9.50 -16.33
N ASP A 99 14.26 9.46 -17.62
CA ASP A 99 12.94 9.86 -18.10
C ASP A 99 11.87 8.83 -17.70
N ILE A 100 10.73 9.33 -17.27
CA ILE A 100 9.55 8.52 -16.98
C ILE A 100 8.35 9.06 -17.77
N PRO A 101 7.37 8.20 -18.13
CA PRO A 101 6.20 8.65 -18.87
C PRO A 101 5.35 9.63 -18.05
N ASP A 102 4.83 10.67 -18.69
CA ASP A 102 3.77 11.49 -18.09
C ASP A 102 2.48 10.67 -18.04
N THR A 103 2.05 10.33 -16.83
CA THR A 103 0.88 9.48 -16.58
C THR A 103 -0.36 10.29 -16.18
N ARG A 104 -0.27 11.62 -16.24
CA ARG A 104 -1.39 12.52 -15.95
C ARG A 104 -2.42 12.47 -17.09
N HIS A 105 -3.64 12.85 -16.78
CA HIS A 105 -4.65 13.12 -17.81
C HIS A 105 -4.26 14.37 -18.64
N ASP A 106 -4.61 14.39 -19.93
CA ASP A 106 -4.26 15.49 -20.85
C ASP A 106 -4.73 16.86 -20.34
N GLU A 107 -5.88 16.92 -19.67
CA GLU A 107 -6.36 18.15 -19.04
C GLU A 107 -5.45 18.64 -17.90
N CYS A 108 -4.75 17.75 -17.20
CA CYS A 108 -3.74 18.14 -16.22
C CYS A 108 -2.49 18.72 -16.88
N ALA A 109 -2.11 18.22 -18.04
CA ALA A 109 -0.94 18.71 -18.78
C ALA A 109 -1.13 20.14 -19.31
N SER A 110 -2.36 20.51 -19.62
CA SER A 110 -2.72 21.87 -20.09
C SER A 110 -3.01 22.86 -18.95
N LYS A 111 -3.10 22.39 -17.70
CA LYS A 111 -3.43 23.21 -16.53
C LYS A 111 -2.24 24.04 -16.08
N THR A 112 -2.49 25.30 -15.71
CA THR A 112 -1.49 26.19 -15.11
C THR A 112 -1.75 26.35 -13.63
N TRP A 113 -0.69 26.41 -12.84
CA TRP A 113 -0.73 26.53 -11.39
C TRP A 113 -0.38 27.95 -10.93
N LYS A 114 -0.82 28.32 -9.74
CA LYS A 114 -0.46 29.63 -9.15
C LYS A 114 1.06 29.75 -9.04
N LYS A 115 1.58 30.94 -9.32
CA LYS A 115 3.03 31.22 -9.24
C LYS A 115 3.50 31.42 -7.80
N ASP A 116 2.67 32.05 -6.96
CA ASP A 116 2.99 32.40 -5.58
C ASP A 116 2.56 31.30 -4.61
N LEU A 117 3.13 30.11 -4.79
CA LEU A 117 2.93 28.99 -3.90
C LEU A 117 3.99 28.97 -2.78
N PRO A 118 3.64 28.59 -1.55
CA PRO A 118 4.61 28.48 -0.46
C PRO A 118 5.57 27.33 -0.71
N SER A 119 6.81 27.47 -0.22
CA SER A 119 7.79 26.40 -0.32
C SER A 119 7.51 25.26 0.67
N THR A 120 7.92 24.06 0.29
CA THR A 120 7.80 22.86 1.10
C THR A 120 9.16 22.34 1.57
N SER A 121 9.20 21.72 2.76
CA SER A 121 10.26 20.81 3.17
C SER A 121 9.82 19.38 2.83
N VAL A 122 10.60 18.69 1.98
CA VAL A 122 10.35 17.31 1.63
C VAL A 122 11.05 16.41 2.65
N ILE A 123 10.30 15.55 3.33
CA ILE A 123 10.79 14.69 4.41
C ILE A 123 10.80 13.24 3.91
N ILE A 124 11.99 12.64 3.89
CA ILE A 124 12.22 11.27 3.44
C ILE A 124 12.85 10.50 4.59
N THR A 125 12.14 9.50 5.10
CA THR A 125 12.64 8.60 6.16
C THR A 125 13.06 7.29 5.54
N PHE A 126 14.22 6.77 5.95
CA PHE A 126 14.72 5.48 5.47
C PHE A 126 15.50 4.71 6.53
N HIS A 127 15.63 3.41 6.32
CA HIS A 127 16.47 2.49 7.07
C HIS A 127 16.97 1.40 6.13
N ASN A 128 18.29 1.31 5.94
CA ASN A 128 18.93 0.35 5.05
C ASN A 128 18.33 0.35 3.62
N GLU A 129 18.07 1.55 3.05
CA GLU A 129 17.53 1.65 1.70
C GLU A 129 18.63 1.48 0.65
N ALA A 130 18.28 0.94 -0.53
CA ALA A 130 19.21 0.89 -1.66
C ALA A 130 19.64 2.30 -2.07
N ARG A 131 20.95 2.51 -2.19
CA ARG A 131 21.52 3.82 -2.54
C ARG A 131 20.98 4.39 -3.84
N SER A 132 20.80 3.52 -4.85
CA SER A 132 20.21 3.90 -6.14
C SER A 132 18.75 4.38 -6.01
N ALA A 133 17.94 3.73 -5.20
CA ALA A 133 16.55 4.10 -4.98
C ALA A 133 16.43 5.43 -4.21
N LEU A 134 17.22 5.58 -3.13
CA LEU A 134 17.25 6.79 -2.32
C LEU A 134 17.73 8.01 -3.13
N LEU A 135 18.83 7.86 -3.89
CA LEU A 135 19.35 8.92 -4.76
C LEU A 135 18.31 9.30 -5.83
N ARG A 136 17.67 8.32 -6.46
CA ARG A 136 16.65 8.56 -7.48
C ARG A 136 15.44 9.31 -6.92
N THR A 137 15.03 9.02 -5.70
CA THR A 137 13.98 9.78 -5.00
C THR A 137 14.39 11.25 -4.87
N ILE A 138 15.59 11.54 -4.36
CA ILE A 138 16.09 12.91 -4.19
C ILE A 138 16.19 13.65 -5.53
N VAL A 139 16.82 13.02 -6.53
CA VAL A 139 17.02 13.60 -7.85
C VAL A 139 15.67 13.88 -8.53
N SER A 140 14.70 12.97 -8.40
CA SER A 140 13.38 13.19 -8.98
C SER A 140 12.65 14.38 -8.36
N VAL A 141 12.81 14.64 -7.06
CA VAL A 141 12.28 15.83 -6.38
C VAL A 141 12.95 17.10 -6.93
N LEU A 142 14.28 17.12 -6.99
CA LEU A 142 15.03 18.31 -7.45
C LEU A 142 14.82 18.60 -8.92
N ASN A 143 14.81 17.56 -9.77
CA ASN A 143 14.71 17.70 -11.22
C ASN A 143 13.30 18.05 -11.72
N ARG A 144 12.26 17.64 -10.98
CA ARG A 144 10.85 17.77 -11.42
C ARG A 144 10.01 18.70 -10.57
N SER A 145 10.66 19.54 -9.78
CA SER A 145 10.00 20.60 -9.00
C SER A 145 10.61 21.96 -9.32
N PRO A 146 9.82 23.03 -9.37
CA PRO A 146 10.36 24.40 -9.43
C PRO A 146 11.27 24.65 -8.23
N GLU A 147 12.47 25.15 -8.48
CA GLU A 147 13.51 25.30 -7.45
C GLU A 147 13.05 26.09 -6.23
N HIS A 148 12.29 27.16 -6.44
CA HIS A 148 11.79 28.04 -5.38
C HIS A 148 10.73 27.37 -4.48
N LEU A 149 10.09 26.30 -4.94
CA LEU A 149 9.09 25.54 -4.17
C LEU A 149 9.72 24.51 -3.23
N ILE A 150 10.97 24.11 -3.47
CA ILE A 150 11.71 23.21 -2.57
C ILE A 150 12.55 24.04 -1.61
N LYS A 151 12.16 24.11 -0.35
CA LYS A 151 12.95 24.75 0.70
C LYS A 151 14.18 23.92 1.04
N GLU A 152 13.97 22.62 1.27
CA GLU A 152 14.99 21.63 1.60
C GLU A 152 14.41 20.21 1.43
N ILE A 153 15.28 19.22 1.33
CA ILE A 153 14.98 17.79 1.43
C ILE A 153 15.63 17.29 2.72
N ILE A 154 14.83 16.86 3.67
CA ILE A 154 15.29 16.35 4.97
C ILE A 154 15.29 14.84 4.90
N LEU A 155 16.48 14.24 4.85
CA LEU A 155 16.68 12.81 4.96
C LEU A 155 16.77 12.45 6.44
N VAL A 156 15.90 11.57 6.91
CA VAL A 156 15.95 11.04 8.26
C VAL A 156 16.39 9.59 8.19
N ASP A 157 17.67 9.35 8.46
CA ASP A 157 18.26 8.03 8.58
C ASP A 157 17.87 7.42 9.93
N ASP A 158 16.98 6.42 9.90
CA ASP A 158 16.51 5.73 11.08
C ASP A 158 17.46 4.61 11.50
N PHE A 159 18.71 5.00 11.80
CA PHE A 159 19.75 4.10 12.28
C PHE A 159 20.10 2.98 11.30
N SER A 160 20.38 3.33 10.02
CA SER A 160 20.90 2.39 9.03
C SER A 160 22.26 1.80 9.49
N ASP A 161 22.57 0.59 9.05
CA ASP A 161 23.80 -0.11 9.44
C ASP A 161 25.04 0.65 8.94
N ASP A 162 24.99 1.22 7.73
CA ASP A 162 26.05 2.09 7.20
C ASP A 162 25.65 3.57 7.31
N PRO A 163 26.29 4.36 8.19
CA PRO A 163 26.01 5.79 8.32
C PRO A 163 26.38 6.60 7.06
N THR A 164 27.19 6.04 6.16
CA THR A 164 27.61 6.74 4.94
C THR A 164 26.50 6.74 3.88
N ASP A 165 25.47 5.90 4.00
CA ASP A 165 24.35 5.85 3.08
C ASP A 165 23.67 7.21 2.88
N ALA A 166 23.56 8.01 3.95
CA ALA A 166 23.00 9.34 3.91
C ALA A 166 24.03 10.45 3.91
N SER A 167 25.15 10.29 4.62
CA SER A 167 26.10 11.39 4.87
C SER A 167 26.68 11.97 3.58
N GLU A 168 26.92 11.15 2.57
CA GLU A 168 27.40 11.60 1.26
C GLU A 168 26.36 12.42 0.50
N LEU A 169 25.08 12.13 0.70
CA LEU A 169 23.96 12.86 0.07
C LEU A 169 23.79 14.28 0.62
N ALA A 170 24.35 14.59 1.80
CA ALA A 170 24.40 15.93 2.35
C ALA A 170 25.19 16.91 1.47
N ASN A 171 26.02 16.41 0.56
CA ASN A 171 26.74 17.24 -0.42
C ASN A 171 25.83 17.74 -1.56
N ILE A 172 24.65 17.16 -1.74
CA ILE A 172 23.70 17.61 -2.77
C ILE A 172 22.95 18.85 -2.27
N GLN A 173 22.73 19.82 -3.17
CA GLN A 173 21.99 21.04 -2.89
C GLN A 173 20.66 20.76 -2.18
N LYS A 174 20.34 21.61 -1.20
CA LYS A 174 19.09 21.55 -0.41
C LYS A 174 18.90 20.27 0.41
N VAL A 175 19.82 19.31 0.39
CA VAL A 175 19.73 18.10 1.20
C VAL A 175 20.28 18.35 2.60
N VAL A 176 19.48 18.01 3.60
CA VAL A 176 19.81 18.02 5.02
C VAL A 176 19.68 16.59 5.56
N VAL A 177 20.66 16.10 6.27
CA VAL A 177 20.67 14.75 6.83
C VAL A 177 20.55 14.79 8.34
N LEU A 178 19.56 14.06 8.85
CA LEU A 178 19.38 13.78 10.27
C LEU A 178 19.54 12.27 10.47
N ARG A 179 20.34 11.86 11.48
CA ARG A 179 20.49 10.44 11.81
C ARG A 179 20.00 10.17 13.22
N ASN A 180 19.15 9.17 13.40
CA ASN A 180 18.71 8.69 14.70
C ASN A 180 19.85 7.94 15.42
N ASN A 181 19.89 8.01 16.75
CA ASN A 181 20.90 7.32 17.56
C ASN A 181 20.56 5.84 17.81
N LYS A 182 19.34 5.46 17.49
CA LYS A 182 18.80 4.09 17.56
C LYS A 182 17.65 3.96 16.57
N ARG A 183 17.18 2.76 16.35
CA ARG A 183 15.98 2.47 15.56
C ARG A 183 14.74 3.07 16.24
N GLU A 184 14.19 4.14 15.69
CA GLU A 184 13.00 4.84 16.20
C GLU A 184 11.70 4.44 15.46
N GLY A 185 11.80 4.01 14.23
CA GLY A 185 10.67 3.71 13.35
C GLY A 185 10.17 4.92 12.55
N LEU A 186 9.25 4.65 11.63
CA LEU A 186 8.75 5.62 10.66
C LEU A 186 8.14 6.86 11.33
N VAL A 187 7.29 6.66 12.32
CA VAL A 187 6.49 7.72 12.96
C VAL A 187 7.38 8.77 13.61
N ARG A 188 8.27 8.35 14.54
CA ARG A 188 9.18 9.28 15.25
C ARG A 188 10.19 9.93 14.31
N SER A 189 10.64 9.19 13.30
CA SER A 189 11.54 9.75 12.28
C SER A 189 10.86 10.83 11.44
N ARG A 190 9.59 10.64 11.06
CA ARG A 190 8.81 11.67 10.36
C ARG A 190 8.56 12.90 11.24
N VAL A 191 8.23 12.72 12.52
CA VAL A 191 8.08 13.83 13.47
C VAL A 191 9.38 14.60 13.60
N ARG A 192 10.52 13.92 13.75
CA ARG A 192 11.84 14.56 13.81
C ARG A 192 12.16 15.37 12.56
N GLY A 193 11.85 14.84 11.38
CA GLY A 193 12.00 15.56 10.11
C GLY A 193 11.09 16.79 10.05
N ALA A 194 9.84 16.66 10.46
CA ALA A 194 8.87 17.76 10.50
C ALA A 194 9.28 18.88 11.47
N ASP A 195 9.84 18.54 12.64
CA ASP A 195 10.31 19.51 13.62
C ASP A 195 11.52 20.30 13.11
N ALA A 196 12.39 19.67 12.34
CA ALA A 196 13.54 20.33 11.71
C ALA A 196 13.17 21.17 10.46
N ALA A 197 11.98 20.95 9.88
CA ALA A 197 11.56 21.55 8.64
C ALA A 197 11.37 23.08 8.73
N LYS A 198 11.82 23.80 7.69
CA LYS A 198 11.73 25.25 7.56
C LYS A 198 10.67 25.71 6.54
N GLY A 199 10.19 24.79 5.69
CA GLY A 199 9.12 25.06 4.74
C GLY A 199 7.77 25.27 5.43
N LYS A 200 6.92 26.07 4.83
CA LYS A 200 5.54 26.28 5.32
C LYS A 200 4.69 25.01 5.16
N ILE A 201 4.98 24.23 4.14
CA ILE A 201 4.31 22.96 3.89
C ILE A 201 5.30 21.83 4.14
N LEU A 202 4.81 20.72 4.70
CA LEU A 202 5.53 19.47 4.85
C LEU A 202 5.06 18.51 3.75
N THR A 203 5.99 17.94 3.00
CA THR A 203 5.72 16.88 2.02
C THR A 203 6.47 15.63 2.42
N PHE A 204 5.75 14.57 2.74
CA PHE A 204 6.33 13.28 3.10
C PHE A 204 6.41 12.38 1.87
N LEU A 205 7.55 11.75 1.67
CA LEU A 205 7.78 10.73 0.66
C LEU A 205 8.49 9.52 1.27
N ASP A 206 8.24 8.34 0.71
CA ASP A 206 9.06 7.17 0.98
C ASP A 206 10.38 7.24 0.22
N SER A 207 11.37 6.47 0.65
CA SER A 207 12.76 6.53 0.15
C SER A 207 12.98 5.86 -1.22
N HIS A 208 11.93 5.31 -1.82
CA HIS A 208 11.93 4.58 -3.10
C HIS A 208 10.81 5.06 -4.02
N CYS A 209 10.74 6.39 -4.17
CA CYS A 209 9.76 7.10 -5.00
C CYS A 209 10.42 7.77 -6.21
N GLU A 210 9.63 8.05 -7.24
CA GLU A 210 10.01 8.90 -8.37
C GLU A 210 8.87 9.88 -8.67
N CYS A 211 9.12 11.17 -8.41
CA CYS A 211 8.17 12.24 -8.70
C CYS A 211 7.97 12.38 -10.21
N ASN A 212 6.74 12.62 -10.67
CA ASN A 212 6.43 12.87 -12.07
C ASN A 212 6.45 14.38 -12.37
N VAL A 213 6.26 14.76 -13.61
CA VAL A 213 6.24 16.17 -14.04
C VAL A 213 5.11 16.94 -13.34
N ASN A 214 5.39 18.17 -12.88
CA ASN A 214 4.43 19.04 -12.16
C ASN A 214 3.67 18.32 -11.01
N TRP A 215 4.34 17.44 -10.29
CA TRP A 215 3.72 16.68 -9.22
C TRP A 215 3.40 17.52 -7.98
N LEU A 216 4.20 18.55 -7.73
CA LEU A 216 4.19 19.31 -6.48
C LEU A 216 3.17 20.46 -6.49
N GLU A 217 3.12 21.22 -7.57
CA GLU A 217 2.32 22.43 -7.67
C GLU A 217 0.83 22.19 -7.37
N PRO A 218 0.18 21.13 -7.89
CA PRO A 218 -1.23 20.86 -7.60
C PRO A 218 -1.48 20.50 -6.13
N LEU A 219 -0.51 19.92 -5.43
CA LEU A 219 -0.61 19.66 -4.00
C LEU A 219 -0.54 20.95 -3.19
N LEU A 220 0.45 21.79 -3.48
CA LEU A 220 0.65 23.06 -2.78
C LEU A 220 -0.53 24.02 -2.99
N GLU A 221 -1.03 24.13 -4.22
CA GLU A 221 -2.18 24.98 -4.52
C GLU A 221 -3.41 24.56 -3.72
N ARG A 222 -3.64 23.25 -3.61
CA ARG A 222 -4.79 22.70 -2.89
C ARG A 222 -4.73 22.99 -1.38
N ILE A 223 -3.53 22.99 -0.79
CA ILE A 223 -3.32 23.36 0.63
C ILE A 223 -3.50 24.88 0.81
N VAL A 224 -3.04 25.71 -0.14
CA VAL A 224 -3.23 27.16 -0.05
C VAL A 224 -4.69 27.57 -0.09
N GLU A 225 -5.53 26.83 -0.82
CA GLU A 225 -6.97 27.09 -0.84
C GLU A 225 -7.64 26.81 0.52
N ASP A 226 -7.15 25.80 1.25
CA ASP A 226 -7.62 25.43 2.58
C ASP A 226 -6.52 24.65 3.32
N PRO A 227 -5.86 25.26 4.31
CA PRO A 227 -4.74 24.66 5.03
C PRO A 227 -5.13 23.46 5.91
N THR A 228 -6.42 23.18 6.06
CA THR A 228 -6.90 22.00 6.81
C THR A 228 -6.96 20.73 5.94
N ARG A 229 -6.61 20.84 4.65
CA ARG A 229 -6.53 19.69 3.74
C ARG A 229 -5.19 18.98 3.87
N VAL A 230 -5.25 17.66 3.88
CA VAL A 230 -4.11 16.78 3.68
C VAL A 230 -4.25 16.16 2.29
N VAL A 231 -3.27 16.37 1.44
CA VAL A 231 -3.37 16.04 0.02
C VAL A 231 -2.33 15.01 -0.40
N CYS A 232 -2.73 14.05 -1.21
CA CYS A 232 -1.89 12.97 -1.70
C CYS A 232 -1.80 12.99 -3.22
N PRO A 233 -0.66 12.61 -3.82
CA PRO A 233 -0.61 12.31 -5.25
C PRO A 233 -1.37 11.00 -5.54
N VAL A 234 -1.71 10.76 -6.80
CA VAL A 234 -1.95 9.41 -7.27
C VAL A 234 -0.62 8.65 -7.23
N ILE A 235 -0.61 7.49 -6.62
CA ILE A 235 0.60 6.67 -6.46
C ILE A 235 0.71 5.74 -7.67
N ASP A 236 1.61 6.07 -8.58
CA ASP A 236 1.94 5.24 -9.72
C ASP A 236 2.83 4.06 -9.29
N VAL A 237 2.94 3.04 -10.12
CA VAL A 237 3.66 1.81 -9.79
C VAL A 237 5.02 1.77 -10.45
N ILE A 238 6.07 1.58 -9.65
CA ILE A 238 7.38 1.18 -10.13
C ILE A 238 7.51 -0.31 -9.88
N ASN A 239 7.70 -1.08 -10.94
CA ASN A 239 7.79 -2.54 -10.84
C ASN A 239 9.05 -2.94 -10.06
N MET A 240 8.89 -3.80 -9.07
CA MET A 240 9.98 -4.25 -8.19
C MET A 240 11.02 -5.16 -8.87
N ASP A 241 10.73 -5.69 -10.07
CA ASP A 241 11.59 -6.64 -10.77
C ASP A 241 12.46 -5.97 -11.84
N ASP A 242 11.89 -5.04 -12.64
CA ASP A 242 12.57 -4.38 -13.77
C ASP A 242 12.57 -2.84 -13.70
N PHE A 243 12.04 -2.27 -12.63
CA PHE A 243 11.92 -0.83 -12.38
C PHE A 243 11.16 -0.04 -13.45
N LYS A 244 10.34 -0.69 -14.28
CA LYS A 244 9.45 0.02 -15.20
C LYS A 244 8.39 0.82 -14.44
N TYR A 245 8.12 2.02 -14.95
CA TYR A 245 7.15 2.95 -14.39
C TYR A 245 5.80 2.78 -15.10
N PHE A 246 4.72 2.60 -14.33
CA PHE A 246 3.35 2.44 -14.83
C PHE A 246 2.40 3.41 -14.15
N GLY A 247 1.53 4.05 -14.93
CA GLY A 247 0.47 4.88 -14.39
C GLY A 247 -0.61 4.07 -13.68
N ALA A 248 -0.94 4.47 -12.46
CA ALA A 248 -2.07 3.91 -11.73
C ALA A 248 -3.39 4.57 -12.13
N SER A 249 -4.51 3.89 -11.85
CA SER A 249 -5.84 4.48 -12.06
C SER A 249 -6.07 5.67 -11.14
N ALA A 250 -6.54 6.78 -11.70
CA ALA A 250 -6.99 7.94 -10.94
C ALA A 250 -8.42 7.78 -10.37
N ASP A 251 -9.08 6.64 -10.58
CA ASP A 251 -10.42 6.34 -10.07
C ASP A 251 -10.39 5.48 -8.80
N LEU A 252 -9.26 5.52 -8.09
CA LEU A 252 -9.07 4.83 -6.81
C LEU A 252 -9.06 5.82 -5.65
N ARG A 253 -9.57 5.36 -4.51
CA ARG A 253 -9.42 6.03 -3.22
C ARG A 253 -9.00 5.02 -2.15
N GLY A 254 -8.49 5.50 -1.02
CA GLY A 254 -8.13 4.64 0.11
C GLY A 254 -9.35 4.34 0.99
N GLY A 255 -9.47 3.10 1.40
CA GLY A 255 -10.43 2.61 2.37
C GLY A 255 -9.79 1.63 3.34
N PHE A 256 -10.59 0.99 4.17
CA PHE A 256 -10.15 -0.04 5.10
C PHE A 256 -11.28 -1.03 5.38
N GLU A 257 -10.95 -2.19 5.93
CA GLU A 257 -11.89 -3.17 6.46
C GLU A 257 -11.88 -3.13 8.01
N TRP A 258 -12.82 -3.84 8.65
CA TRP A 258 -12.92 -3.87 10.10
C TRP A 258 -11.69 -4.47 10.81
N ASN A 259 -10.84 -5.19 10.09
CA ASN A 259 -9.51 -5.62 10.55
C ASN A 259 -8.47 -4.50 10.55
N LEU A 260 -8.85 -3.28 10.12
CA LEU A 260 -8.01 -2.10 10.01
C LEU A 260 -6.81 -2.28 9.05
N VAL A 261 -6.99 -3.08 8.02
CA VAL A 261 -6.05 -3.16 6.89
C VAL A 261 -6.47 -2.18 5.81
N PHE A 262 -5.52 -1.37 5.35
CA PHE A 262 -5.73 -0.45 4.23
C PHE A 262 -6.04 -1.22 2.94
N LYS A 263 -6.95 -0.68 2.14
CA LYS A 263 -7.22 -1.18 0.78
C LYS A 263 -7.41 -0.03 -0.20
N TRP A 264 -7.08 -0.29 -1.46
CA TRP A 264 -7.53 0.54 -2.57
C TRP A 264 -8.91 0.07 -3.03
N GLU A 265 -9.82 1.02 -3.25
CA GLU A 265 -11.14 0.73 -3.79
C GLU A 265 -11.47 1.67 -4.95
N PHE A 266 -12.23 1.18 -5.92
CA PHE A 266 -12.71 2.02 -7.00
C PHE A 266 -13.77 3.00 -6.48
N LEU A 267 -13.73 4.22 -7.00
CA LEU A 267 -14.81 5.19 -6.82
C LEU A 267 -16.14 4.58 -7.28
N SER A 268 -17.24 4.97 -6.64
CA SER A 268 -18.58 4.57 -7.04
C SER A 268 -18.85 4.97 -8.49
N PHE A 269 -19.81 4.29 -9.14
CA PHE A 269 -20.21 4.62 -10.52
C PHE A 269 -20.61 6.09 -10.65
N ARG A 270 -21.31 6.63 -9.65
CA ARG A 270 -21.74 8.04 -9.61
C ARG A 270 -20.53 8.99 -9.59
N GLU A 271 -19.57 8.74 -8.73
CA GLU A 271 -18.35 9.55 -8.61
C GLU A 271 -17.50 9.48 -9.89
N ARG A 272 -17.30 8.29 -10.46
CA ARG A 272 -16.59 8.15 -11.74
C ARG A 272 -17.27 8.90 -12.87
N ARG A 273 -18.62 8.87 -12.93
CA ARG A 273 -19.36 9.64 -13.92
C ARG A 273 -19.22 11.15 -13.72
N GLN A 274 -19.20 11.62 -12.49
CA GLN A 274 -18.93 13.04 -12.19
C GLN A 274 -17.52 13.44 -12.57
N ARG A 275 -16.53 12.58 -12.36
CA ARG A 275 -15.16 12.82 -12.75
C ARG A 275 -14.92 12.77 -14.25
N ALA A 276 -15.73 12.04 -15.01
CA ALA A 276 -15.63 12.01 -16.46
C ALA A 276 -15.83 13.40 -17.12
N SER A 277 -16.49 14.33 -16.43
CA SER A 277 -16.64 15.72 -16.87
C SER A 277 -15.56 16.68 -16.35
N ASP A 278 -14.77 16.25 -15.37
CA ASP A 278 -13.61 16.97 -14.82
C ASP A 278 -12.62 15.97 -14.20
N PRO A 279 -11.74 15.39 -15.01
CA PRO A 279 -10.76 14.41 -14.55
C PRO A 279 -9.69 15.00 -13.63
N THR A 280 -9.56 16.33 -13.57
CA THR A 280 -8.59 17.03 -12.71
C THR A 280 -9.09 17.25 -11.29
N ARG A 281 -10.39 17.02 -11.06
CA ARG A 281 -11.03 17.26 -9.76
C ARG A 281 -10.44 16.40 -8.65
N ALA A 282 -10.13 17.03 -7.51
CA ALA A 282 -9.68 16.35 -6.30
C ALA A 282 -10.69 15.29 -5.81
N ILE A 283 -10.18 14.16 -5.35
CA ILE A 283 -10.96 13.01 -4.86
C ILE A 283 -10.88 13.00 -3.34
N LYS A 284 -12.00 13.16 -2.67
CA LYS A 284 -12.07 12.91 -1.23
C LYS A 284 -11.84 11.43 -0.95
N THR A 285 -10.96 11.13 0.00
CA THR A 285 -10.61 9.75 0.37
C THR A 285 -10.83 9.54 1.87
N PRO A 286 -11.50 8.46 2.28
CA PRO A 286 -11.63 8.13 3.70
C PRO A 286 -10.28 7.98 4.40
N MET A 287 -9.28 7.49 3.67
CA MET A 287 -7.97 7.15 4.21
C MET A 287 -6.86 7.42 3.21
N ILE A 288 -5.69 7.81 3.71
CA ILE A 288 -4.46 7.88 2.91
C ILE A 288 -3.66 6.58 3.03
N ALA A 289 -2.86 6.26 2.00
CA ALA A 289 -1.92 5.14 2.07
C ALA A 289 -0.80 5.36 3.11
N GLY A 290 -0.51 6.62 3.44
CA GLY A 290 0.38 7.00 4.53
C GLY A 290 1.81 7.33 4.12
N GLY A 291 2.28 6.84 2.97
CA GLY A 291 3.65 7.08 2.50
C GLY A 291 3.87 8.49 1.94
N LEU A 292 2.96 8.92 1.07
CA LEU A 292 3.11 10.10 0.23
C LEU A 292 1.96 11.09 0.46
N PHE A 293 2.24 12.24 1.05
CA PHE A 293 1.25 13.30 1.24
C PHE A 293 1.89 14.65 1.57
N SER A 294 1.15 15.73 1.40
CA SER A 294 1.52 17.09 1.82
C SER A 294 0.49 17.65 2.78
N ILE A 295 0.96 18.46 3.73
CA ILE A 295 0.16 19.09 4.79
C ILE A 295 0.78 20.44 5.18
N ASP A 296 -0.05 21.42 5.54
CA ASP A 296 0.42 22.66 6.17
C ASP A 296 1.13 22.35 7.49
N LYS A 297 2.31 22.95 7.73
CA LYS A 297 3.13 22.65 8.91
C LYS A 297 2.42 23.04 10.21
N GLU A 298 1.83 24.23 10.28
CA GLU A 298 1.13 24.68 11.48
C GLU A 298 -0.10 23.80 11.76
N TYR A 299 -0.78 23.38 10.69
CA TYR A 299 -1.90 22.45 10.84
C TYR A 299 -1.45 21.06 11.32
N PHE A 300 -0.33 20.54 10.80
CA PHE A 300 0.25 19.27 11.29
C PHE A 300 0.60 19.32 12.79
N GLU A 301 1.21 20.44 13.23
CA GLU A 301 1.54 20.68 14.65
C GLU A 301 0.27 20.82 15.50
N LYS A 302 -0.68 21.65 15.07
CA LYS A 302 -1.98 21.87 15.74
C LYS A 302 -2.75 20.56 15.91
N MET A 303 -2.70 19.70 14.90
CA MET A 303 -3.35 18.38 14.92
C MET A 303 -2.60 17.35 15.78
N GLY A 304 -1.48 17.72 16.42
CA GLY A 304 -0.71 16.87 17.32
C GLY A 304 0.19 15.87 16.61
N LYS A 305 0.71 16.24 15.44
CA LYS A 305 1.69 15.47 14.66
C LYS A 305 1.24 14.01 14.46
N TYR A 306 2.10 13.04 14.69
CA TYR A 306 1.77 11.63 14.78
C TYR A 306 1.63 11.15 16.23
N ASP A 307 1.10 9.94 16.41
CA ASP A 307 1.15 9.23 17.69
C ASP A 307 2.52 8.55 17.87
N GLU A 308 3.44 9.24 18.52
CA GLU A 308 4.84 8.80 18.70
C GLU A 308 5.00 7.53 19.56
N MET A 309 3.92 7.08 20.22
CA MET A 309 3.90 5.80 20.93
C MET A 309 3.63 4.60 20.01
N MET A 310 3.41 4.82 18.71
CA MET A 310 3.40 3.77 17.71
C MET A 310 4.82 3.31 17.40
N ASP A 311 4.98 2.01 17.13
CA ASP A 311 6.28 1.39 16.89
C ASP A 311 6.49 1.08 15.41
N ILE A 312 7.71 1.18 14.95
CA ILE A 312 8.28 0.83 13.66
C ILE A 312 7.44 1.29 12.47
N TRP A 313 6.33 0.59 12.14
CA TRP A 313 5.53 0.82 10.94
C TRP A 313 4.12 0.23 11.08
N GLY A 314 3.15 0.87 10.41
CA GLY A 314 1.78 0.37 10.25
C GLY A 314 0.80 0.96 11.28
N GLY A 315 -0.42 1.26 10.82
CA GLY A 315 -1.48 1.87 11.62
C GLY A 315 -1.43 3.39 11.77
N GLU A 316 -0.31 4.03 11.44
CA GLU A 316 -0.16 5.49 11.49
C GLU A 316 -1.04 6.19 10.44
N ASN A 317 -1.23 5.56 9.29
CA ASN A 317 -2.11 6.07 8.23
C ASN A 317 -3.59 6.05 8.66
N LEU A 318 -4.02 5.06 9.41
CA LEU A 318 -5.35 4.99 10.02
C LEU A 318 -5.55 6.12 11.05
N GLU A 319 -4.59 6.23 11.97
CA GLU A 319 -4.63 7.21 13.05
C GLU A 319 -4.75 8.64 12.51
N ILE A 320 -3.85 9.04 11.61
CA ILE A 320 -3.87 10.38 11.04
C ILE A 320 -5.13 10.62 10.19
N SER A 321 -5.61 9.60 9.47
CA SER A 321 -6.81 9.74 8.64
C SER A 321 -8.06 9.95 9.49
N PHE A 322 -8.26 9.15 10.53
CA PHE A 322 -9.39 9.34 11.45
C PHE A 322 -9.34 10.69 12.14
N ARG A 323 -8.17 11.08 12.64
CA ARG A 323 -7.96 12.35 13.33
C ARG A 323 -8.25 13.55 12.42
N ILE A 324 -7.68 13.61 11.23
CA ILE A 324 -7.91 14.71 10.30
C ILE A 324 -9.41 14.88 10.01
N TRP A 325 -10.10 13.79 9.64
CA TRP A 325 -11.53 13.86 9.32
C TRP A 325 -12.39 14.23 10.54
N GLN A 326 -12.21 13.55 11.66
CA GLN A 326 -13.03 13.77 12.84
C GLN A 326 -12.80 15.15 13.46
N CYS A 327 -11.62 15.72 13.30
CA CYS A 327 -11.27 17.02 13.88
C CYS A 327 -11.41 18.19 12.88
N GLY A 328 -12.15 18.01 11.79
CA GLY A 328 -12.63 19.09 10.91
C GLY A 328 -11.80 19.38 9.68
N GLY A 329 -10.77 18.57 9.38
CA GLY A 329 -10.03 18.64 8.12
C GLY A 329 -10.59 17.72 7.04
N SER A 330 -9.81 17.51 5.98
CA SER A 330 -10.14 16.57 4.90
C SER A 330 -8.91 15.91 4.30
N LEU A 331 -9.12 14.73 3.71
CA LEU A 331 -8.10 13.99 2.95
C LEU A 331 -8.49 13.97 1.48
N GLU A 332 -7.55 14.31 0.60
CA GLU A 332 -7.81 14.38 -0.83
C GLU A 332 -6.68 13.73 -1.64
N ILE A 333 -7.04 13.00 -2.69
CA ILE A 333 -6.11 12.55 -3.74
C ILE A 333 -6.21 13.53 -4.90
N ILE A 334 -5.07 14.01 -5.39
CA ILE A 334 -4.99 15.04 -6.43
C ILE A 334 -4.58 14.40 -7.75
N PRO A 335 -5.49 14.22 -8.72
CA PRO A 335 -5.22 13.45 -9.94
C PRO A 335 -4.13 14.01 -10.83
N CYS A 336 -3.89 15.32 -10.76
CA CYS A 336 -2.84 15.97 -11.53
C CYS A 336 -1.44 15.86 -10.89
N SER A 337 -1.36 15.35 -9.67
CA SER A 337 -0.10 15.01 -9.00
C SER A 337 0.15 13.51 -9.10
N ARG A 338 1.32 13.12 -9.63
CA ARG A 338 1.71 11.72 -9.81
C ARG A 338 3.08 11.46 -9.21
N VAL A 339 3.20 10.40 -8.43
CA VAL A 339 4.48 9.95 -7.87
C VAL A 339 4.53 8.43 -7.95
N GLY A 340 5.56 7.90 -8.60
CA GLY A 340 5.81 6.46 -8.65
C GLY A 340 6.40 5.95 -7.33
N HIS A 341 6.01 4.75 -6.94
CA HIS A 341 6.48 4.09 -5.73
C HIS A 341 6.81 2.63 -6.02
N VAL A 342 7.91 2.12 -5.45
CA VAL A 342 8.27 0.70 -5.56
C VAL A 342 7.51 -0.11 -4.52
N PHE A 343 6.49 -0.87 -4.96
CA PHE A 343 5.74 -1.74 -4.05
C PHE A 343 6.48 -3.06 -3.82
N ARG A 344 6.70 -3.40 -2.55
CA ARG A 344 7.39 -4.62 -2.11
C ARG A 344 6.37 -5.64 -1.60
N LYS A 345 6.63 -6.92 -1.84
CA LYS A 345 5.79 -8.01 -1.31
C LYS A 345 6.06 -8.31 0.17
N GLN A 346 7.20 -7.88 0.69
CA GLN A 346 7.64 -8.11 2.06
C GLN A 346 8.42 -6.89 2.56
N HIS A 347 8.42 -6.67 3.86
CA HIS A 347 9.28 -5.65 4.47
C HIS A 347 10.75 -6.08 4.42
N PRO A 348 11.69 -5.16 4.12
CA PRO A 348 13.12 -5.46 4.07
C PRO A 348 13.79 -5.44 5.46
N TYR A 349 13.05 -5.14 6.51
CA TYR A 349 13.55 -5.00 7.89
C TYR A 349 12.74 -5.85 8.87
N SER A 350 13.33 -6.07 10.06
CA SER A 350 12.72 -6.82 11.14
C SER A 350 11.82 -5.95 12.02
N PHE A 351 10.86 -6.60 12.68
CA PHE A 351 9.99 -6.00 13.68
C PHE A 351 10.28 -6.63 15.05
N PRO A 352 10.76 -5.87 16.03
CA PRO A 352 10.91 -6.37 17.39
C PRO A 352 9.58 -6.90 17.92
N GLY A 353 9.53 -8.18 18.33
CA GLY A 353 8.31 -8.82 18.78
C GLY A 353 7.37 -9.34 17.66
N GLY A 354 7.79 -9.24 16.39
CA GLY A 354 7.04 -9.71 15.22
C GLY A 354 6.14 -8.65 14.59
N SER A 355 6.03 -8.67 13.27
CA SER A 355 5.26 -7.67 12.50
C SER A 355 3.78 -7.63 12.87
N GLY A 356 3.16 -8.79 13.10
CA GLY A 356 1.75 -8.87 13.50
C GLY A 356 1.47 -8.21 14.85
N ASN A 357 2.35 -8.36 15.83
CA ASN A 357 2.20 -7.73 17.14
C ASN A 357 2.38 -6.22 17.07
N VAL A 358 3.37 -5.74 16.31
CA VAL A 358 3.60 -4.29 16.11
C VAL A 358 2.41 -3.67 15.39
N PHE A 359 1.92 -4.28 14.31
CA PHE A 359 0.75 -3.80 13.60
C PHE A 359 -0.49 -3.80 14.49
N ALA A 360 -0.77 -4.89 15.22
CA ALA A 360 -1.90 -4.97 16.14
C ALA A 360 -1.81 -3.94 17.28
N ARG A 361 -0.61 -3.66 17.80
CA ARG A 361 -0.38 -2.61 18.80
C ARG A 361 -0.76 -1.24 18.25
N ASN A 362 -0.27 -0.88 17.08
CA ASN A 362 -0.47 0.43 16.47
C ASN A 362 -1.94 0.63 16.06
N THR A 363 -2.55 -0.37 15.41
CA THR A 363 -3.97 -0.31 15.01
C THR A 363 -4.91 -0.28 16.21
N LYS A 364 -4.57 -1.00 17.29
CA LYS A 364 -5.32 -0.94 18.54
C LYS A 364 -5.26 0.46 19.18
N ARG A 365 -4.11 1.16 19.14
CA ARG A 365 -4.02 2.55 19.58
C ARG A 365 -4.96 3.45 18.79
N ALA A 366 -4.96 3.32 17.44
CA ALA A 366 -5.89 4.07 16.60
C ALA A 366 -7.36 3.75 16.92
N ALA A 367 -7.70 2.47 17.11
CA ALA A 367 -9.06 2.04 17.45
C ALA A 367 -9.52 2.57 18.81
N GLU A 368 -8.69 2.47 19.85
CA GLU A 368 -9.03 2.91 21.20
C GLU A 368 -9.23 4.43 21.30
N VAL A 369 -8.47 5.21 20.53
CA VAL A 369 -8.57 6.67 20.55
C VAL A 369 -9.70 7.19 19.66
N TRP A 370 -9.92 6.60 18.47
CA TRP A 370 -10.71 7.24 17.42
C TRP A 370 -12.00 6.53 17.05
N MET A 371 -12.20 5.24 17.39
CA MET A 371 -13.33 4.45 16.87
C MET A 371 -14.51 4.32 17.83
N ASP A 372 -14.46 4.91 19.02
CA ASP A 372 -15.52 4.82 20.01
C ASP A 372 -15.94 3.35 20.26
N GLU A 373 -17.25 3.04 20.30
CA GLU A 373 -17.80 1.68 20.42
C GLU A 373 -17.51 0.80 19.20
N TYR A 374 -17.26 1.40 18.03
CA TYR A 374 -16.96 0.67 16.78
C TYR A 374 -15.64 -0.10 16.83
N LYS A 375 -14.75 0.19 17.77
CA LYS A 375 -13.56 -0.64 18.04
C LYS A 375 -13.89 -2.11 18.33
N ASN A 376 -15.11 -2.40 18.77
CA ASN A 376 -15.55 -3.78 19.00
C ASN A 376 -15.61 -4.60 17.72
N TYR A 377 -15.90 -3.98 16.56
CA TYR A 377 -15.82 -4.66 15.25
C TYR A 377 -14.38 -4.98 14.88
N TYR A 378 -13.44 -4.08 15.17
CA TYR A 378 -12.01 -4.37 15.02
C TYR A 378 -11.59 -5.56 15.91
N TYR A 379 -12.01 -5.59 17.16
CA TYR A 379 -11.70 -6.70 18.07
C TYR A 379 -12.38 -8.02 17.69
N ALA A 380 -13.50 -7.96 17.00
CA ALA A 380 -14.13 -9.16 16.44
C ALA A 380 -13.33 -9.68 15.24
N ALA A 381 -12.87 -8.77 14.36
CA ALA A 381 -12.06 -9.12 13.19
C ALA A 381 -10.62 -9.54 13.55
N VAL A 382 -10.03 -8.96 14.60
CA VAL A 382 -8.66 -9.22 15.06
C VAL A 382 -8.64 -9.53 16.57
N PRO A 383 -9.10 -10.70 17.00
CA PRO A 383 -9.22 -11.05 18.41
C PRO A 383 -7.92 -10.96 19.21
N VAL A 384 -6.78 -11.27 18.56
CA VAL A 384 -5.45 -11.18 19.19
C VAL A 384 -5.13 -9.77 19.68
N ALA A 385 -5.65 -8.74 19.03
CA ALA A 385 -5.40 -7.36 19.40
C ALA A 385 -5.94 -7.01 20.80
N LYS A 386 -6.98 -7.71 21.31
CA LYS A 386 -7.51 -7.48 22.66
C LYS A 386 -6.43 -7.56 23.74
N ASN A 387 -5.48 -8.49 23.58
CA ASN A 387 -4.46 -8.79 24.59
C ASN A 387 -3.11 -8.08 24.33
N VAL A 388 -2.97 -7.36 23.20
CA VAL A 388 -1.73 -6.64 22.89
C VAL A 388 -1.62 -5.38 23.76
N PRO A 389 -0.51 -5.20 24.51
CA PRO A 389 -0.30 -3.99 25.30
C PRO A 389 -0.02 -2.77 24.39
N ILE A 390 -0.72 -1.67 24.63
CA ILE A 390 -0.64 -0.46 23.80
C ILE A 390 0.11 0.71 24.45
N GLY A 391 0.46 0.61 25.73
CA GLY A 391 1.01 1.73 26.50
C GLY A 391 -0.02 2.82 26.80
N ASN A 392 0.45 3.99 27.18
CA ASN A 392 -0.42 5.12 27.51
C ASN A 392 -1.04 5.75 26.25
N ILE A 393 -2.34 6.01 26.25
CA ILE A 393 -3.08 6.71 25.19
C ILE A 393 -3.71 8.02 25.69
N GLN A 394 -3.48 8.38 26.95
CA GLN A 394 -4.17 9.51 27.60
C GLN A 394 -3.92 10.84 26.86
N ASP A 395 -2.68 11.06 26.40
CA ASP A 395 -2.34 12.28 25.67
C ASP A 395 -3.11 12.40 24.36
N ARG A 396 -3.37 11.27 23.67
CA ARG A 396 -4.15 11.23 22.43
C ARG A 396 -5.65 11.45 22.69
N LEU A 397 -6.17 10.92 23.79
CA LEU A 397 -7.56 11.18 24.23
C LEU A 397 -7.75 12.65 24.60
N LEU A 398 -6.82 13.25 25.34
CA LEU A 398 -6.84 14.67 25.67
C LEU A 398 -6.72 15.54 24.41
N LEU A 399 -5.89 15.16 23.44
CA LEU A 399 -5.79 15.84 22.14
C LEU A 399 -7.14 15.80 21.42
N ARG A 400 -7.78 14.63 21.33
CA ARG A 400 -9.11 14.46 20.71
C ARG A 400 -10.15 15.38 21.37
N GLN A 401 -10.15 15.43 22.69
CA GLN A 401 -11.03 16.31 23.46
C GLN A 401 -10.73 17.80 23.20
N LYS A 402 -9.44 18.21 23.27
CA LYS A 402 -9.00 19.60 23.02
C LYS A 402 -9.39 20.09 21.63
N LEU A 403 -9.30 19.23 20.62
CA LEU A 403 -9.65 19.53 19.22
C LEU A 403 -11.18 19.48 18.98
N ASN A 404 -11.97 19.07 19.98
CA ASN A 404 -13.43 18.91 19.88
C ASN A 404 -13.84 18.06 18.67
N CYS A 405 -13.22 16.89 18.53
CA CYS A 405 -13.38 16.02 17.36
C CYS A 405 -14.74 15.32 17.37
N LYS A 406 -15.28 15.11 16.18
CA LYS A 406 -16.56 14.40 15.96
C LYS A 406 -16.42 12.92 16.30
N PRO A 407 -17.53 12.23 16.65
CA PRO A 407 -17.51 10.79 16.93
C PRO A 407 -17.26 9.97 15.65
N PHE A 408 -16.80 8.73 15.82
CA PHE A 408 -16.55 7.82 14.69
C PHE A 408 -17.83 7.49 13.89
N LYS A 409 -18.98 7.50 14.54
CA LYS A 409 -20.27 7.40 13.85
C LYS A 409 -20.42 8.46 12.77
N TRP A 410 -20.05 9.72 13.07
CA TRP A 410 -20.08 10.79 12.08
C TRP A 410 -19.15 10.49 10.90
N PHE A 411 -17.95 9.92 11.15
CA PHE A 411 -17.02 9.52 10.09
C PHE A 411 -17.65 8.49 9.17
N LEU A 412 -18.29 7.46 9.70
CA LEU A 412 -18.99 6.44 8.91
C LEU A 412 -20.13 7.03 8.07
N GLU A 413 -20.92 7.94 8.65
CA GLU A 413 -22.08 8.52 7.96
C GLU A 413 -21.71 9.56 6.88
N ASN A 414 -20.61 10.32 7.07
CA ASN A 414 -20.30 11.49 6.25
C ASN A 414 -19.03 11.32 5.39
N VAL A 415 -18.12 10.44 5.77
CA VAL A 415 -16.84 10.24 5.09
C VAL A 415 -16.78 8.89 4.40
N TYR A 416 -17.22 7.82 5.06
CA TYR A 416 -17.13 6.46 4.53
C TYR A 416 -18.43 5.66 4.68
N PRO A 417 -19.54 6.11 4.10
CA PRO A 417 -20.85 5.43 4.21
C PRO A 417 -20.88 4.06 3.51
N GLU A 418 -19.90 3.77 2.65
CA GLU A 418 -19.78 2.48 1.97
C GLU A 418 -19.26 1.38 2.90
N LEU A 419 -18.56 1.72 3.99
CA LEU A 419 -18.14 0.74 4.98
C LEU A 419 -19.34 0.26 5.78
N LYS A 420 -19.86 -0.90 5.42
CA LYS A 420 -21.01 -1.50 6.10
C LYS A 420 -20.62 -1.90 7.52
N VAL A 421 -21.38 -1.39 8.50
CA VAL A 421 -21.28 -1.84 9.87
C VAL A 421 -21.88 -3.25 9.95
N PRO A 422 -21.14 -4.28 10.41
CA PRO A 422 -21.71 -5.62 10.58
C PRO A 422 -22.86 -5.57 11.58
N ASN A 423 -24.03 -6.03 11.20
CA ASN A 423 -25.12 -6.19 12.15
C ASN A 423 -24.78 -7.37 13.06
N GLN A 424 -24.57 -7.15 14.33
CA GLN A 424 -24.25 -8.20 15.32
C GLN A 424 -25.28 -9.35 15.37
N VAL A 425 -26.52 -9.08 14.92
CA VAL A 425 -27.62 -10.05 14.86
C VAL A 425 -27.60 -10.84 13.55
N ASP A 426 -26.96 -10.34 12.50
CA ASP A 426 -27.20 -10.81 11.13
C ASP A 426 -26.09 -11.66 10.52
N SER A 427 -24.85 -11.58 10.99
CA SER A 427 -23.75 -12.35 10.42
C SER A 427 -22.60 -12.48 11.44
N PRO A 428 -22.49 -13.58 12.18
CA PRO A 428 -21.33 -13.86 13.01
C PRO A 428 -20.06 -13.84 12.19
N HIS A 429 -19.02 -13.15 12.68
CA HIS A 429 -17.70 -13.07 12.04
C HIS A 429 -16.66 -13.72 12.92
N GLY A 430 -15.69 -14.41 12.30
CA GLY A 430 -14.58 -15.01 13.04
C GLY A 430 -13.83 -16.05 12.24
N SER A 431 -12.92 -16.74 12.91
CA SER A 431 -12.18 -17.86 12.33
C SER A 431 -12.95 -19.17 12.47
N ILE A 432 -12.88 -20.00 11.44
CA ILE A 432 -13.35 -21.40 11.47
C ILE A 432 -12.11 -22.26 11.68
N SER A 433 -12.06 -22.99 12.79
CA SER A 433 -10.85 -23.71 13.20
C SER A 433 -11.07 -25.16 13.55
N GLN A 434 -9.99 -25.93 13.47
CA GLN A 434 -9.85 -27.31 13.95
C GLN A 434 -8.52 -27.44 14.68
N GLY A 435 -8.56 -27.43 16.02
CA GLY A 435 -7.36 -27.35 16.84
C GLY A 435 -6.58 -26.04 16.55
N VAL A 436 -5.31 -26.18 16.19
CA VAL A 436 -4.43 -25.02 15.86
C VAL A 436 -4.49 -24.59 14.39
N MET A 437 -5.32 -25.23 13.58
CA MET A 437 -5.46 -24.96 12.15
C MET A 437 -6.76 -24.21 11.86
N CYS A 438 -6.68 -23.14 11.08
CA CYS A 438 -7.80 -22.32 10.66
C CYS A 438 -8.09 -22.49 9.16
N VAL A 439 -9.37 -22.45 8.79
CA VAL A 439 -9.80 -22.34 7.40
C VAL A 439 -9.26 -21.06 6.82
N ASP A 440 -8.53 -21.17 5.72
CA ASP A 440 -7.72 -20.09 5.15
C ASP A 440 -7.90 -20.04 3.63
N THR A 441 -8.02 -18.84 3.08
CA THR A 441 -8.05 -18.65 1.64
C THR A 441 -6.70 -18.95 0.99
N LEU A 442 -5.60 -18.97 1.76
CA LEU A 442 -4.20 -19.12 1.30
C LEU A 442 -3.76 -18.04 0.28
N GLY A 443 -4.44 -16.90 0.27
CA GLY A 443 -4.25 -15.86 -0.75
C GLY A 443 -4.84 -16.23 -2.13
N HIS A 444 -5.62 -17.29 -2.19
CA HIS A 444 -6.25 -17.78 -3.41
C HIS A 444 -7.38 -16.86 -3.89
N LEU A 445 -7.60 -16.87 -5.21
CA LEU A 445 -8.62 -16.07 -5.90
C LEU A 445 -9.86 -16.90 -6.23
N ILE A 446 -10.84 -16.25 -6.88
CA ILE A 446 -12.07 -16.88 -7.35
C ILE A 446 -11.74 -18.05 -8.28
N GLY A 447 -12.27 -19.23 -7.93
CA GLY A 447 -12.08 -20.47 -8.67
C GLY A 447 -11.13 -21.46 -8.01
N GLU A 448 -10.34 -21.01 -7.06
CA GLU A 448 -9.33 -21.83 -6.37
C GLU A 448 -9.87 -22.49 -5.09
N ASN A 449 -9.13 -23.47 -4.58
CA ASN A 449 -9.53 -24.25 -3.41
C ASN A 449 -9.25 -23.49 -2.11
N VAL A 450 -10.06 -23.78 -1.08
CA VAL A 450 -9.83 -23.31 0.29
C VAL A 450 -9.01 -24.35 1.05
N GLY A 451 -8.11 -23.91 1.91
CA GLY A 451 -7.23 -24.78 2.66
C GLY A 451 -7.24 -24.56 4.16
N LEU A 452 -6.22 -25.09 4.83
CA LEU A 452 -5.93 -24.86 6.24
C LEU A 452 -4.53 -24.28 6.40
N TYR A 453 -4.41 -23.31 7.30
CA TYR A 453 -3.15 -22.76 7.76
C TYR A 453 -3.15 -22.64 9.28
N THR A 454 -1.97 -22.52 9.90
CA THR A 454 -1.89 -22.27 11.34
C THR A 454 -2.66 -21.01 11.72
N CYS A 455 -3.51 -21.10 12.75
CA CYS A 455 -4.30 -19.97 13.22
C CYS A 455 -3.37 -18.84 13.70
N HIS A 456 -3.48 -17.66 13.11
CA HIS A 456 -2.66 -16.51 13.48
C HIS A 456 -3.45 -15.41 14.23
N GLY A 457 -4.79 -15.53 14.31
CA GLY A 457 -5.66 -14.59 15.05
C GLY A 457 -5.67 -13.14 14.55
N GLY A 458 -5.02 -12.86 13.40
CA GLY A 458 -4.93 -11.55 12.78
C GLY A 458 -6.03 -11.24 11.77
N GLY A 459 -7.09 -12.06 11.66
CA GLY A 459 -8.12 -11.90 10.64
C GLY A 459 -7.60 -12.18 9.23
N GLY A 460 -7.88 -11.31 8.26
CA GLY A 460 -7.43 -11.47 6.87
C GLY A 460 -7.90 -12.80 6.27
N ASN A 461 -7.01 -13.55 5.63
CA ASN A 461 -7.32 -14.81 4.95
C ASN A 461 -8.07 -15.87 5.80
N GLN A 462 -8.12 -15.70 7.13
CA GLN A 462 -8.78 -16.59 8.08
C GLN A 462 -10.08 -16.02 8.66
N GLU A 463 -10.52 -14.87 8.17
CA GLU A 463 -11.75 -14.21 8.63
C GLU A 463 -12.92 -14.63 7.75
N TRP A 464 -13.94 -15.20 8.37
CA TRP A 464 -15.15 -15.68 7.71
C TRP A 464 -16.39 -15.08 8.36
N SER A 465 -17.40 -14.78 7.56
CA SER A 465 -18.73 -14.43 8.05
C SER A 465 -19.76 -15.50 7.68
N TYR A 466 -20.71 -15.72 8.57
CA TYR A 466 -21.84 -16.60 8.32
C TYR A 466 -23.12 -15.79 8.19
N THR A 467 -23.68 -15.75 6.99
CA THR A 467 -24.83 -14.89 6.67
C THR A 467 -26.17 -15.52 7.02
N LYS A 468 -27.24 -14.71 7.12
CA LYS A 468 -28.63 -15.18 7.27
C LYS A 468 -29.08 -16.14 6.16
N ASP A 469 -28.50 -16.00 4.96
CA ASP A 469 -28.75 -16.88 3.82
C ASP A 469 -27.93 -18.16 3.85
N HIS A 470 -27.32 -18.48 5.00
CA HIS A 470 -26.49 -19.67 5.21
C HIS A 470 -25.21 -19.70 4.36
N GLN A 471 -24.67 -18.56 3.96
CA GLN A 471 -23.39 -18.50 3.24
C GLN A 471 -22.23 -18.33 4.22
N ILE A 472 -21.13 -19.07 4.00
CA ILE A 472 -19.84 -18.81 4.62
C ILE A 472 -19.02 -18.03 3.62
N GLN A 473 -18.70 -16.77 3.95
CA GLN A 473 -18.06 -15.87 3.02
C GLN A 473 -16.83 -15.19 3.62
N HIS A 474 -15.86 -14.92 2.75
CA HIS A 474 -14.71 -14.05 2.94
C HIS A 474 -14.78 -12.95 1.90
N ASP A 475 -14.93 -11.70 2.34
CA ASP A 475 -15.21 -10.54 1.47
C ASP A 475 -16.42 -10.80 0.54
N HIS A 476 -16.20 -10.78 -0.76
CA HIS A 476 -17.20 -11.06 -1.80
C HIS A 476 -17.17 -12.50 -2.29
N MET A 477 -16.35 -13.36 -1.69
CA MET A 477 -16.16 -14.78 -2.07
C MET A 477 -16.85 -15.69 -1.07
N CYS A 478 -17.63 -16.64 -1.58
CA CYS A 478 -18.34 -17.63 -0.80
C CYS A 478 -17.71 -19.02 -0.94
N LEU A 479 -17.68 -19.76 0.17
CA LEU A 479 -17.34 -21.18 0.18
C LEU A 479 -18.36 -21.92 -0.68
N THR A 480 -17.91 -22.54 -1.76
CA THR A 480 -18.78 -23.12 -2.80
C THR A 480 -18.46 -24.59 -3.01
N LEU A 481 -19.50 -25.41 -3.07
CA LEU A 481 -19.44 -26.80 -3.47
C LEU A 481 -19.64 -26.91 -4.99
N PRO A 482 -18.60 -27.16 -5.81
CA PRO A 482 -18.73 -27.17 -7.27
C PRO A 482 -19.65 -28.28 -7.78
N LYS A 483 -19.58 -29.49 -7.17
CA LYS A 483 -20.43 -30.63 -7.46
C LYS A 483 -20.70 -31.41 -6.17
N PRO A 484 -21.92 -31.98 -5.96
CA PRO A 484 -22.29 -32.69 -4.74
C PRO A 484 -21.76 -34.13 -4.75
N LYS A 485 -20.44 -34.30 -4.67
CA LYS A 485 -19.78 -35.61 -4.66
C LYS A 485 -18.75 -35.66 -3.52
N PRO A 486 -18.77 -36.73 -2.68
CA PRO A 486 -17.74 -36.94 -1.66
C PRO A 486 -16.31 -36.94 -2.23
N GLY A 487 -15.37 -36.40 -1.47
CA GLY A 487 -13.96 -36.29 -1.85
C GLY A 487 -13.63 -35.13 -2.80
N LEU A 488 -14.60 -34.27 -3.17
CA LEU A 488 -14.36 -33.08 -3.98
C LEU A 488 -14.02 -31.88 -3.10
N SER A 489 -13.11 -31.06 -3.61
CA SER A 489 -12.68 -29.80 -2.96
C SER A 489 -13.78 -28.75 -3.02
N VAL A 490 -13.85 -27.95 -1.96
CA VAL A 490 -14.61 -26.70 -1.94
C VAL A 490 -13.76 -25.58 -2.50
N THR A 491 -14.39 -24.63 -3.18
CA THR A 491 -13.72 -23.54 -3.87
C THR A 491 -14.28 -22.18 -3.48
N LEU A 492 -13.50 -21.14 -3.71
CA LEU A 492 -13.95 -19.76 -3.61
C LEU A 492 -14.69 -19.36 -4.89
N ARG A 493 -15.88 -18.77 -4.76
CA ARG A 493 -16.64 -18.21 -5.88
C ARG A 493 -17.32 -16.92 -5.44
N THR A 494 -17.57 -16.00 -6.37
CA THR A 494 -18.37 -14.81 -6.07
C THR A 494 -19.70 -15.21 -5.41
N CYS A 495 -20.05 -14.54 -4.30
CA CYS A 495 -21.29 -14.78 -3.59
C CYS A 495 -22.50 -14.39 -4.47
N LYS A 496 -23.36 -15.34 -4.76
CA LYS A 496 -24.57 -15.15 -5.60
C LYS A 496 -25.83 -15.75 -4.98
N GLY A 497 -25.74 -16.27 -3.76
CA GLY A 497 -26.88 -16.91 -3.06
C GLY A 497 -27.32 -18.24 -3.63
N TYR A 498 -26.52 -18.88 -4.50
CA TYR A 498 -26.84 -20.19 -5.08
C TYR A 498 -26.87 -21.27 -4.02
N ASN A 499 -27.67 -22.30 -4.25
CA ASN A 499 -27.81 -23.42 -3.32
C ASN A 499 -26.49 -24.14 -3.01
N ASN A 500 -25.54 -24.17 -3.95
CA ASN A 500 -24.21 -24.77 -3.74
C ASN A 500 -23.25 -23.89 -2.92
N GLN A 501 -23.74 -22.76 -2.41
CA GLN A 501 -23.00 -21.86 -1.50
C GLN A 501 -23.62 -21.84 -0.10
N LYS A 502 -24.61 -22.71 0.19
CA LYS A 502 -25.36 -22.67 1.44
C LYS A 502 -24.94 -23.80 2.38
N TRP A 503 -24.58 -23.44 3.60
CA TRP A 503 -24.03 -24.31 4.62
C TRP A 503 -24.78 -24.14 5.93
N LEU A 504 -24.97 -25.23 6.67
CA LEU A 504 -25.52 -25.22 8.02
C LEU A 504 -24.41 -25.43 9.04
N LEU A 505 -24.33 -24.55 10.03
CA LEU A 505 -23.48 -24.72 11.19
C LEU A 505 -24.27 -25.49 12.25
N ILE A 506 -23.89 -26.76 12.51
CA ILE A 506 -24.59 -27.63 13.45
C ILE A 506 -23.83 -27.63 14.79
N SER A 507 -24.36 -26.95 15.80
CA SER A 507 -23.69 -26.72 17.08
C SER A 507 -23.46 -28.00 17.87
N ASN A 508 -24.42 -28.93 17.91
CA ASN A 508 -24.35 -30.14 18.73
C ASN A 508 -23.14 -31.04 18.44
N ASN A 509 -22.72 -31.15 17.19
CA ASN A 509 -21.58 -31.94 16.74
C ASN A 509 -20.48 -31.12 16.06
N ARG A 510 -20.59 -29.81 16.10
CA ARG A 510 -19.62 -28.86 15.51
C ARG A 510 -19.34 -29.11 14.03
N THR A 511 -20.34 -29.53 13.24
CA THR A 511 -20.16 -29.83 11.82
C THR A 511 -20.65 -28.66 10.94
N ILE A 512 -19.96 -28.47 9.81
CA ILE A 512 -20.39 -27.56 8.75
C ILE A 512 -20.94 -28.41 7.62
N LYS A 513 -22.27 -28.50 7.53
CA LYS A 513 -23.00 -29.35 6.59
C LYS A 513 -23.55 -28.54 5.43
N HIS A 514 -23.47 -29.06 4.23
CA HIS A 514 -24.14 -28.42 3.07
C HIS A 514 -25.67 -28.46 3.26
N LEU A 515 -26.34 -27.33 2.94
CA LEU A 515 -27.78 -27.17 3.23
C LEU A 515 -28.66 -28.26 2.60
N ILE A 516 -28.34 -28.68 1.37
CA ILE A 516 -29.20 -29.62 0.59
C ILE A 516 -28.68 -31.04 0.67
N TYR A 517 -27.37 -31.26 0.67
CA TYR A 517 -26.77 -32.56 0.57
C TYR A 517 -26.25 -33.05 1.93
N ASN A 518 -26.27 -34.35 2.16
CA ASN A 518 -25.67 -34.94 3.37
C ASN A 518 -24.14 -35.00 3.22
N LEU A 519 -23.53 -33.82 3.01
CA LEU A 519 -22.10 -33.64 2.85
C LEU A 519 -21.61 -32.60 3.86
N CYS A 520 -20.57 -32.97 4.59
CA CYS A 520 -19.92 -32.12 5.59
C CYS A 520 -18.54 -31.66 5.12
N LEU A 521 -18.15 -30.44 5.48
CA LEU A 521 -16.81 -29.93 5.27
C LEU A 521 -15.82 -30.79 6.03
N ASP A 522 -14.74 -31.22 5.38
CA ASP A 522 -13.81 -32.22 5.88
C ASP A 522 -12.35 -31.85 5.57
N SER A 523 -11.51 -31.89 6.60
CA SER A 523 -10.09 -31.60 6.51
C SER A 523 -9.20 -32.79 6.11
N LYS A 524 -9.75 -33.99 5.93
CA LYS A 524 -9.01 -35.24 5.73
C LYS A 524 -7.92 -35.17 4.65
N SER A 525 -8.10 -34.33 3.62
CA SER A 525 -7.19 -34.21 2.49
C SER A 525 -6.58 -32.79 2.34
N TYR A 526 -6.57 -31.99 3.40
CA TYR A 526 -6.21 -30.59 3.30
C TYR A 526 -4.81 -30.32 2.72
N LYS A 527 -3.84 -31.21 2.96
CA LYS A 527 -2.46 -31.08 2.46
C LYS A 527 -2.32 -31.26 0.95
N THR A 528 -3.25 -31.97 0.30
CA THR A 528 -3.16 -32.34 -1.12
C THR A 528 -4.25 -31.74 -1.99
N LYS A 529 -5.45 -31.52 -1.43
CA LYS A 529 -6.64 -31.07 -2.16
C LYS A 529 -7.29 -29.81 -1.59
N GLY A 530 -6.75 -29.27 -0.49
CA GLY A 530 -7.46 -28.27 0.30
C GLY A 530 -8.63 -28.92 1.08
N LEU A 531 -9.58 -28.13 1.52
CA LEU A 531 -10.80 -28.61 2.16
C LEU A 531 -11.69 -29.32 1.16
N ILE A 532 -12.24 -30.44 1.56
CA ILE A 532 -13.14 -31.29 0.74
C ILE A 532 -14.50 -31.42 1.43
N VAL A 533 -15.46 -32.02 0.75
CA VAL A 533 -16.69 -32.53 1.38
C VAL A 533 -16.68 -34.04 1.41
N ASN A 534 -17.20 -34.62 2.49
CA ASN A 534 -17.48 -36.04 2.60
C ASN A 534 -18.87 -36.27 3.20
N ILE A 535 -19.37 -37.53 3.14
CA ILE A 535 -20.60 -37.89 3.84
C ILE A 535 -20.42 -37.53 5.32
N CYS A 536 -21.44 -36.89 5.90
CA CYS A 536 -21.43 -36.50 7.31
C CYS A 536 -21.39 -37.77 8.21
N ASP A 537 -20.28 -37.95 8.93
CA ASP A 537 -20.01 -39.12 9.77
C ASP A 537 -19.48 -38.73 11.16
N ASN A 538 -19.62 -37.49 11.52
CA ASN A 538 -19.19 -36.93 12.82
C ASN A 538 -17.74 -37.29 13.24
N VAL A 539 -16.87 -37.55 12.29
CA VAL A 539 -15.44 -37.84 12.51
C VAL A 539 -14.70 -36.54 12.89
N HIS A 540 -13.54 -36.69 13.52
CA HIS A 540 -12.75 -35.54 13.98
C HIS A 540 -12.44 -34.51 12.84
N SER A 541 -12.13 -34.98 11.63
CA SER A 541 -11.84 -34.15 10.48
C SER A 541 -13.03 -33.30 9.96
N GLN A 542 -14.24 -33.55 10.48
CA GLN A 542 -15.47 -32.80 10.15
C GLN A 542 -15.94 -31.89 11.29
N ARG A 543 -15.20 -31.81 12.41
CA ARG A 543 -15.59 -30.98 13.57
C ARG A 543 -14.87 -29.67 13.53
N TRP A 544 -15.63 -28.60 13.56
CA TRP A 544 -15.16 -27.22 13.41
C TRP A 544 -15.60 -26.35 14.60
N SER A 545 -14.76 -25.44 14.99
CA SER A 545 -15.13 -24.33 15.89
C SER A 545 -15.21 -23.06 15.09
N PHE A 546 -16.27 -22.28 15.28
CA PHE A 546 -16.43 -20.96 14.66
C PHE A 546 -16.45 -19.89 15.76
N SER A 547 -15.40 -19.08 15.84
CA SER A 547 -15.21 -18.09 16.90
C SER A 547 -16.24 -16.96 16.90
N GLY A 548 -16.93 -16.76 15.77
CA GLY A 548 -18.03 -15.78 15.65
C GLY A 548 -19.35 -16.22 16.27
N LEU A 549 -19.50 -17.50 16.59
CA LEU A 549 -20.65 -18.00 17.36
C LEU A 549 -20.22 -18.01 18.83
N LEU A 550 -20.83 -17.13 19.65
CA LEU A 550 -20.69 -17.19 21.10
C LEU A 550 -21.12 -18.59 21.56
N GLU A 551 -20.26 -19.31 22.27
CA GLU A 551 -20.66 -20.50 23.03
C GLU A 551 -21.71 -20.03 24.06
N THR A 552 -23.00 -20.37 23.80
CA THR A 552 -24.09 -20.19 24.76
C THR A 552 -24.00 -21.30 25.80
#